data_3a3ee1d2c5ed532c3c701356b2de453b
#
_entry.id   3a3ee1d2c5ed532c3c701356b2de453b
#
_cell.length_a   1.000
_cell.length_b   1.000
_cell.length_c   1.000
_cell.angle_alpha   90.00
_cell.angle_beta   90.00
_cell.angle_gamma   90.00
#
_symmetry.space_group_name_H-M   'P 1'
#
loop_
_entity.id
_entity.type
_entity.pdbx_description
1 polymer ?
#
loop_
_entity_poly.entity_id
_entity_poly.type
_entity_poly.pdbx_seq_one_letter_code
_entity_poly.pdbx_strand_id
1 'polypeptide(L)'
;VDAMIGLPGQNTSDIRDFIELAADMDVDHISVYMLSVERGTALDKNIKEGKLSAKSDDEIADDYQYACEMLGKKGYSRYEISNFCRDGKVSYHNLRYWQRCDYLGLGMGAHSLIGDERWRNAETFDEYYNAIDNLDYRFDVEPLSAEEKESEFIMLNFRLTKGIDFAQFTKKFGSNFLIKYKSAIDKNKNYLQITSKNI
;
A
#
# COMPACT_ATOMS: atom_id res chain seq x y z
N VAL A 1 5.00 -10.11 -10.46
CA VAL A 1 3.64 -10.48 -10.91
C VAL A 1 2.64 -10.10 -9.84
N ASP A 2 1.37 -9.89 -10.22
CA ASP A 2 0.32 -9.44 -9.33
C ASP A 2 -0.78 -10.51 -9.23
N ALA A 3 -1.27 -10.74 -8.01
CA ALA A 3 -2.42 -11.58 -7.69
C ALA A 3 -3.53 -10.74 -7.07
N MET A 4 -4.76 -11.13 -7.34
CA MET A 4 -5.91 -10.62 -6.59
C MET A 4 -6.60 -11.77 -5.86
N ILE A 5 -6.88 -11.57 -4.58
CA ILE A 5 -7.60 -12.51 -3.72
C ILE A 5 -8.94 -11.91 -3.30
N GLY A 6 -9.86 -12.78 -2.86
CA GLY A 6 -11.21 -12.36 -2.50
C GLY A 6 -12.15 -12.20 -3.69
N LEU A 7 -11.81 -12.72 -4.88
CA LEU A 7 -12.68 -12.68 -6.05
C LEU A 7 -13.94 -13.54 -5.82
N PRO A 8 -15.12 -13.12 -6.34
CA PRO A 8 -16.31 -13.96 -6.33
C PRO A 8 -16.05 -15.34 -6.94
N GLY A 9 -16.36 -16.40 -6.20
CA GLY A 9 -16.15 -17.78 -6.62
C GLY A 9 -14.72 -18.30 -6.52
N GLN A 10 -13.75 -17.45 -6.19
CA GLN A 10 -12.37 -17.88 -5.95
C GLN A 10 -12.28 -18.76 -4.69
N ASN A 11 -11.48 -19.80 -4.74
CA ASN A 11 -11.23 -20.70 -3.62
C ASN A 11 -9.73 -20.78 -3.29
N THR A 12 -9.41 -21.44 -2.19
CA THR A 12 -8.03 -21.56 -1.69
C THR A 12 -7.12 -22.32 -2.66
N SER A 13 -7.66 -23.24 -3.49
CA SER A 13 -6.85 -23.94 -4.51
C SER A 13 -6.42 -23.00 -5.64
N ASP A 14 -7.24 -22.02 -6.01
CA ASP A 14 -6.86 -21.03 -7.03
C ASP A 14 -5.68 -20.18 -6.56
N ILE A 15 -5.69 -19.80 -5.27
CA ILE A 15 -4.58 -19.05 -4.65
C ILE A 15 -3.32 -19.89 -4.61
N ARG A 16 -3.42 -21.16 -4.21
CA ARG A 16 -2.29 -22.09 -4.21
C ARG A 16 -1.70 -22.25 -5.60
N ASP A 17 -2.53 -22.55 -6.59
CA ASP A 17 -2.09 -22.84 -7.96
C ASP A 17 -1.40 -21.63 -8.58
N PHE A 18 -1.88 -20.41 -8.30
CA PHE A 18 -1.18 -19.17 -8.67
C PHE A 18 0.20 -19.07 -8.02
N ILE A 19 0.30 -19.29 -6.69
CA ILE A 19 1.57 -19.16 -5.97
C ILE A 19 2.57 -20.22 -6.42
N GLU A 20 2.13 -21.43 -6.67
CA GLU A 20 2.98 -22.51 -7.20
C GLU A 20 3.50 -22.15 -8.59
N LEU A 21 2.63 -21.70 -9.49
CA LEU A 21 3.03 -21.26 -10.82
C LEU A 21 4.03 -20.10 -10.77
N ALA A 22 3.78 -19.06 -9.95
CA ALA A 22 4.69 -17.95 -9.81
C ALA A 22 6.07 -18.37 -9.25
N ALA A 23 6.07 -19.32 -8.30
CA ALA A 23 7.30 -19.86 -7.74
C ALA A 23 8.08 -20.70 -8.77
N ASP A 24 7.39 -21.49 -9.59
CA ASP A 24 7.99 -22.32 -10.65
C ASP A 24 8.56 -21.47 -11.79
N MET A 25 7.97 -20.29 -12.05
CA MET A 25 8.48 -19.28 -12.99
C MET A 25 9.66 -18.47 -12.42
N ASP A 26 10.06 -18.73 -11.20
CA ASP A 26 11.17 -18.06 -10.49
C ASP A 26 11.05 -16.53 -10.48
N VAL A 27 9.84 -16.00 -10.30
CA VAL A 27 9.63 -14.55 -10.24
C VAL A 27 10.23 -13.97 -8.95
N ASP A 28 10.82 -12.79 -9.06
CA ASP A 28 11.50 -12.13 -7.94
C ASP A 28 10.54 -11.47 -6.95
N HIS A 29 9.37 -11.04 -7.43
CA HIS A 29 8.46 -10.18 -6.68
C HIS A 29 6.99 -10.52 -6.99
N ILE A 30 6.18 -10.60 -5.95
CA ILE A 30 4.74 -10.90 -6.03
C ILE A 30 3.98 -9.85 -5.22
N SER A 31 2.97 -9.23 -5.85
CA SER A 31 1.98 -8.40 -5.17
C SER A 31 0.70 -9.22 -4.98
N VAL A 32 0.13 -9.17 -3.78
CA VAL A 32 -1.14 -9.82 -3.44
C VAL A 32 -2.11 -8.76 -2.96
N TYR A 33 -3.13 -8.48 -3.75
CA TYR A 33 -4.13 -7.47 -3.44
C TYR A 33 -5.44 -8.13 -3.01
N MET A 34 -6.01 -7.64 -1.92
CA MET A 34 -7.37 -8.00 -1.51
C MET A 34 -8.38 -7.19 -2.33
N LEU A 35 -9.41 -7.87 -2.86
CA LEU A 35 -10.46 -7.21 -3.62
C LEU A 35 -11.24 -6.23 -2.74
N SER A 36 -11.34 -4.99 -3.18
CA SER A 36 -12.29 -4.00 -2.69
C SER A 36 -13.38 -3.78 -3.73
N VAL A 37 -14.64 -3.90 -3.33
CA VAL A 37 -15.77 -3.70 -4.24
C VAL A 37 -16.12 -2.21 -4.28
N GLU A 38 -15.62 -1.53 -5.30
CA GLU A 38 -15.86 -0.11 -5.46
C GLU A 38 -17.29 0.17 -5.95
N ARG A 39 -17.95 1.13 -5.29
CA ARG A 39 -19.32 1.54 -5.56
C ARG A 39 -19.50 2.03 -6.99
N GLY A 40 -20.57 1.59 -7.68
CA GLY A 40 -20.89 2.01 -9.04
C GLY A 40 -20.18 1.22 -10.14
N THR A 41 -19.31 0.28 -9.80
CA THR A 41 -18.67 -0.62 -10.77
C THR A 41 -19.62 -1.72 -11.26
N ALA A 42 -19.29 -2.38 -12.37
CA ALA A 42 -20.03 -3.52 -12.85
C ALA A 42 -20.06 -4.67 -11.82
N LEU A 43 -18.98 -4.84 -11.04
CA LEU A 43 -18.91 -5.82 -9.98
C LEU A 43 -19.90 -5.50 -8.85
N ASP A 44 -19.92 -4.26 -8.36
CA ASP A 44 -20.87 -3.79 -7.35
C ASP A 44 -22.33 -4.02 -7.79
N LYS A 45 -22.62 -3.71 -9.06
CA LYS A 45 -23.95 -3.94 -9.63
C LYS A 45 -24.33 -5.44 -9.65
N ASN A 46 -23.43 -6.30 -10.11
CA ASN A 46 -23.70 -7.74 -10.18
C ASN A 46 -23.89 -8.38 -8.79
N ILE A 47 -23.16 -7.89 -7.79
CA ILE A 47 -23.33 -8.34 -6.41
C ILE A 47 -24.69 -7.87 -5.86
N LYS A 48 -25.06 -6.60 -6.05
CA LYS A 48 -26.36 -6.07 -5.61
C LYS A 48 -27.56 -6.76 -6.29
N GLU A 49 -27.40 -7.16 -7.54
CA GLU A 49 -28.41 -7.90 -8.29
C GLU A 49 -28.43 -9.42 -7.95
N GLY A 50 -27.58 -9.87 -7.04
CA GLY A 50 -27.49 -11.28 -6.63
C GLY A 50 -26.91 -12.22 -7.71
N LYS A 51 -26.28 -11.68 -8.76
CA LYS A 51 -25.63 -12.47 -9.82
C LYS A 51 -24.28 -13.03 -9.40
N LEU A 52 -23.60 -12.34 -8.48
CA LEU A 52 -22.34 -12.75 -7.86
C LEU A 52 -22.46 -12.62 -6.34
N SER A 53 -21.76 -13.50 -5.62
CA SER A 53 -21.63 -13.42 -4.18
C SER A 53 -20.23 -12.87 -3.84
N ALA A 54 -20.18 -11.76 -3.12
CA ALA A 54 -18.91 -11.29 -2.55
C ALA A 54 -18.50 -12.21 -1.39
N LYS A 55 -17.21 -12.36 -1.20
CA LYS A 55 -16.67 -12.94 0.05
C LYS A 55 -16.84 -11.95 1.18
N SER A 56 -16.98 -12.45 2.40
CA SER A 56 -16.92 -11.65 3.62
C SER A 56 -15.48 -11.17 3.91
N ASP A 57 -15.36 -10.15 4.72
CA ASP A 57 -14.05 -9.65 5.16
C ASP A 57 -13.22 -10.73 5.86
N ASP A 58 -13.86 -11.59 6.66
CA ASP A 58 -13.21 -12.71 7.34
C ASP A 58 -12.68 -13.74 6.32
N GLU A 59 -13.46 -14.12 5.31
CA GLU A 59 -13.01 -15.02 4.25
C GLU A 59 -11.84 -14.45 3.45
N ILE A 60 -11.84 -13.12 3.19
CA ILE A 60 -10.74 -12.45 2.50
C ILE A 60 -9.49 -12.42 3.40
N ALA A 61 -9.66 -12.21 4.71
CA ALA A 61 -8.57 -12.24 5.67
C ALA A 61 -7.93 -13.64 5.77
N ASP A 62 -8.75 -14.70 5.78
CA ASP A 62 -8.28 -16.09 5.77
C ASP A 62 -7.51 -16.41 4.47
N ASP A 63 -8.04 -16.00 3.32
CA ASP A 63 -7.36 -16.14 2.02
C ASP A 63 -6.01 -15.41 2.01
N TYR A 64 -5.95 -14.21 2.58
CA TYR A 64 -4.72 -13.44 2.67
C TYR A 64 -3.70 -14.11 3.60
N GLN A 65 -4.14 -14.59 4.77
CA GLN A 65 -3.28 -15.33 5.69
C GLN A 65 -2.72 -16.59 5.02
N TYR A 66 -3.55 -17.34 4.31
CA TYR A 66 -3.12 -18.51 3.55
C TYR A 66 -2.07 -18.14 2.50
N ALA A 67 -2.29 -17.07 1.73
CA ALA A 67 -1.32 -16.59 0.75
C ALA A 67 0.02 -16.21 1.39
N CYS A 68 0.00 -15.52 2.53
CA CYS A 68 1.21 -15.17 3.29
C CYS A 68 2.02 -16.42 3.69
N GLU A 69 1.34 -17.45 4.22
CA GLU A 69 1.98 -18.70 4.63
C GLU A 69 2.59 -19.47 3.46
N MET A 70 1.84 -19.57 2.36
CA MET A 70 2.31 -20.25 1.17
C MET A 70 3.50 -19.56 0.52
N LEU A 71 3.44 -18.24 0.39
CA LEU A 71 4.56 -17.43 -0.12
C LEU A 71 5.79 -17.57 0.76
N GLY A 72 5.62 -17.55 2.08
CA GLY A 72 6.72 -17.80 3.02
C GLY A 72 7.39 -19.17 2.82
N LYS A 73 6.58 -20.23 2.63
CA LYS A 73 7.10 -21.59 2.32
C LYS A 73 7.85 -21.67 0.98
N LYS A 74 7.50 -20.80 0.02
CA LYS A 74 8.17 -20.69 -1.27
C LYS A 74 9.37 -19.72 -1.27
N GLY A 75 9.76 -19.18 -0.10
CA GLY A 75 10.95 -18.33 0.06
C GLY A 75 10.71 -16.85 -0.21
N TYR A 76 9.45 -16.42 -0.33
CA TYR A 76 9.12 -14.99 -0.42
C TYR A 76 8.93 -14.40 0.98
N SER A 77 9.57 -13.27 1.22
CA SER A 77 9.42 -12.48 2.44
C SER A 77 8.50 -11.29 2.18
N ARG A 78 7.49 -11.12 3.02
CA ARG A 78 6.65 -9.93 3.00
C ARG A 78 7.46 -8.74 3.52
N TYR A 79 7.45 -7.60 2.82
CA TYR A 79 8.11 -6.39 3.27
C TYR A 79 7.16 -5.22 3.51
N GLU A 80 5.92 -5.30 2.97
CA GLU A 80 4.81 -4.42 3.28
C GLU A 80 3.48 -5.18 3.12
N ILE A 81 2.32 -4.53 3.30
CA ILE A 81 1.02 -5.20 3.38
C ILE A 81 0.75 -6.12 2.18
N SER A 82 1.01 -5.65 0.95
CA SER A 82 0.62 -6.36 -0.26
C SER A 82 1.80 -7.01 -1.00
N ASN A 83 3.04 -6.68 -0.66
CA ASN A 83 4.19 -7.04 -1.49
C ASN A 83 5.16 -7.99 -0.81
N PHE A 84 5.59 -8.97 -1.59
CA PHE A 84 6.49 -10.06 -1.22
C PHE A 84 7.65 -10.15 -2.20
N CYS A 85 8.83 -10.48 -1.73
CA CYS A 85 10.00 -10.65 -2.60
C CYS A 85 10.92 -11.75 -2.12
N ARG A 86 11.74 -12.29 -3.03
CA ARG A 86 12.89 -13.14 -2.73
C ARG A 86 14.15 -12.30 -2.65
N ASP A 87 15.12 -12.77 -1.87
CA ASP A 87 16.49 -12.23 -1.82
C ASP A 87 16.59 -10.71 -1.65
N GLY A 88 15.59 -10.12 -0.98
CA GLY A 88 15.54 -8.68 -0.77
C GLY A 88 15.25 -7.84 -2.02
N LYS A 89 14.77 -8.45 -3.12
CA LYS A 89 14.41 -7.77 -4.38
C LYS A 89 13.10 -7.00 -4.26
N VAL A 90 13.07 -6.03 -3.34
CA VAL A 90 11.93 -5.16 -3.08
C VAL A 90 11.65 -4.21 -4.24
N SER A 91 10.39 -3.80 -4.42
CA SER A 91 10.06 -2.69 -5.31
C SER A 91 10.47 -1.36 -4.67
N TYR A 92 11.58 -0.79 -5.11
CA TYR A 92 12.02 0.54 -4.64
C TYR A 92 11.00 1.62 -4.97
N HIS A 93 10.26 1.48 -6.08
CA HIS A 93 9.19 2.39 -6.43
C HIS A 93 8.09 2.40 -5.35
N ASN A 94 7.61 1.24 -4.93
CA ASN A 94 6.59 1.12 -3.89
C ASN A 94 7.12 1.64 -2.53
N LEU A 95 8.36 1.30 -2.19
CA LEU A 95 8.97 1.78 -0.95
C LEU A 95 9.07 3.31 -0.87
N ARG A 96 9.25 4.01 -2.00
CA ARG A 96 9.28 5.48 -1.99
C ARG A 96 7.96 6.07 -1.47
N TYR A 97 6.84 5.49 -1.83
CA TYR A 97 5.53 5.92 -1.31
C TYR A 97 5.42 5.65 0.20
N TRP A 98 5.74 4.43 0.64
CA TRP A 98 5.65 4.06 2.05
C TRP A 98 6.63 4.81 2.95
N GLN A 99 7.77 5.21 2.43
CA GLN A 99 8.76 6.05 3.12
C GLN A 99 8.49 7.55 3.03
N ARG A 100 7.40 7.93 2.36
CA ARG A 100 7.05 9.32 2.09
C ARG A 100 8.20 10.09 1.43
N CYS A 101 8.79 9.52 0.40
CA CYS A 101 9.79 10.18 -0.43
C CYS A 101 9.10 11.00 -1.52
N ASP A 102 9.83 11.98 -2.05
CA ASP A 102 9.40 12.75 -3.21
C ASP A 102 9.18 11.85 -4.42
N TYR A 103 8.12 12.13 -5.18
CA TYR A 103 7.83 11.49 -6.46
C TYR A 103 7.12 12.46 -7.40
N LEU A 104 7.40 12.33 -8.69
CA LEU A 104 6.75 13.08 -9.76
C LEU A 104 5.84 12.15 -10.56
N GLY A 105 4.56 12.50 -10.63
CA GLY A 105 3.58 11.82 -11.45
C GLY A 105 3.61 12.32 -12.89
N LEU A 106 3.67 11.40 -13.84
CA LEU A 106 3.62 11.69 -15.28
C LEU A 106 2.35 11.13 -15.89
N GLY A 107 1.73 11.91 -16.76
CA GLY A 107 0.49 11.56 -17.43
C GLY A 107 -0.76 12.11 -16.73
N MET A 108 -1.93 11.90 -17.36
CA MET A 108 -3.23 12.34 -16.85
C MET A 108 -3.52 11.75 -15.47
N GLY A 109 -4.10 12.57 -14.59
CA GLY A 109 -4.55 12.18 -13.26
C GLY A 109 -3.44 11.73 -12.33
N ALA A 110 -2.18 11.75 -12.77
CA ALA A 110 -1.06 11.33 -11.93
C ALA A 110 -0.81 12.34 -10.81
N HIS A 111 -0.58 11.83 -9.60
CA HIS A 111 -0.26 12.64 -8.44
C HIS A 111 1.25 12.78 -8.26
N SER A 112 1.65 13.91 -7.68
CA SER A 112 3.03 14.20 -7.30
C SER A 112 3.10 14.60 -5.83
N LEU A 113 4.23 14.31 -5.20
CA LEU A 113 4.62 14.85 -3.91
C LEU A 113 6.08 15.29 -4.00
N ILE A 114 6.36 16.58 -3.94
CA ILE A 114 7.73 17.10 -3.94
C ILE A 114 7.88 18.08 -2.78
N GLY A 115 8.85 17.83 -1.94
CA GLY A 115 9.02 18.56 -0.70
C GLY A 115 7.79 18.39 0.19
N ASP A 116 7.04 19.47 0.36
CA ASP A 116 5.87 19.52 1.22
C ASP A 116 4.58 19.87 0.47
N GLU A 117 4.58 19.74 -0.85
CA GLU A 117 3.43 20.02 -1.68
C GLU A 117 2.99 18.78 -2.44
N ARG A 118 1.70 18.51 -2.39
CA ARG A 118 1.03 17.50 -3.22
C ARG A 118 0.21 18.21 -4.29
N TRP A 119 0.20 17.65 -5.50
CA TRP A 119 -0.68 18.07 -6.57
C TRP A 119 -1.01 16.89 -7.48
N ARG A 120 -1.98 17.08 -8.34
CA ARG A 120 -2.28 16.14 -9.42
C ARG A 120 -2.14 16.82 -10.78
N ASN A 121 -1.98 16.03 -11.80
CA ASN A 121 -2.12 16.45 -13.20
C ASN A 121 -3.61 16.48 -13.58
N ALA A 122 -3.94 17.18 -14.68
CA ALA A 122 -5.30 17.19 -15.23
C ALA A 122 -5.83 15.78 -15.53
N GLU A 123 -7.15 15.60 -15.41
CA GLU A 123 -7.80 14.29 -15.57
C GLU A 123 -8.22 13.96 -16.98
N THR A 124 -8.28 14.95 -17.87
CA THR A 124 -8.63 14.77 -19.28
C THR A 124 -7.43 15.03 -20.20
N PHE A 125 -7.42 14.46 -21.39
CA PHE A 125 -6.36 14.68 -22.37
C PHE A 125 -6.24 16.14 -22.77
N ASP A 126 -7.35 16.79 -23.07
CA ASP A 126 -7.35 18.18 -23.54
C ASP A 126 -6.80 19.13 -22.47
N GLU A 127 -7.24 18.99 -21.22
CA GLU A 127 -6.71 19.77 -20.10
C GLU A 127 -5.24 19.46 -19.85
N TYR A 128 -4.83 18.19 -19.93
CA TYR A 128 -3.45 17.78 -19.69
C TYR A 128 -2.49 18.39 -20.73
N TYR A 129 -2.83 18.32 -22.02
CA TYR A 129 -2.00 18.92 -23.06
C TYR A 129 -1.97 20.44 -22.94
N ASN A 130 -3.12 21.08 -22.72
CA ASN A 130 -3.16 22.52 -22.49
C ASN A 130 -2.31 22.95 -21.29
N ALA A 131 -2.34 22.19 -20.21
CA ALA A 131 -1.55 22.45 -19.01
C ALA A 131 -0.05 22.35 -19.27
N ILE A 132 0.39 21.34 -20.06
CA ILE A 132 1.79 21.18 -20.45
C ILE A 132 2.24 22.35 -21.35
N ASP A 133 1.44 22.71 -22.35
CA ASP A 133 1.78 23.79 -23.29
C ASP A 133 1.88 25.15 -22.60
N ASN A 134 1.06 25.39 -21.56
CA ASN A 134 1.07 26.61 -20.77
C ASN A 134 1.97 26.55 -19.51
N LEU A 135 2.65 25.43 -19.25
CA LEU A 135 3.46 25.19 -18.05
C LEU A 135 2.67 25.38 -16.73
N ASP A 136 1.35 25.13 -16.76
CA ASP A 136 0.43 25.21 -15.62
C ASP A 136 -0.19 23.82 -15.36
N TYR A 137 0.65 22.87 -15.01
CA TYR A 137 0.32 21.44 -14.88
C TYR A 137 0.03 20.99 -13.44
N ARG A 138 -0.02 21.91 -12.48
CA ARG A 138 -0.20 21.60 -11.06
C ARG A 138 -1.61 21.93 -10.63
N PHE A 139 -2.49 20.91 -10.56
CA PHE A 139 -3.87 21.05 -10.13
C PHE A 139 -4.01 20.63 -8.66
N ASP A 140 -4.94 21.27 -7.95
CA ASP A 140 -5.26 20.98 -6.54
C ASP A 140 -4.00 20.94 -5.66
N VAL A 141 -3.20 21.99 -5.75
CA VAL A 141 -1.95 22.09 -4.97
C VAL A 141 -2.29 22.18 -3.49
N GLU A 142 -1.85 21.17 -2.74
CA GLU A 142 -2.07 21.04 -1.31
C GLU A 142 -0.73 21.16 -0.57
N PRO A 143 -0.46 22.28 0.12
CA PRO A 143 0.67 22.39 1.02
C PRO A 143 0.38 21.61 2.29
N LEU A 144 1.28 20.69 2.67
CA LEU A 144 1.12 19.86 3.86
C LEU A 144 1.70 20.52 5.10
N SER A 145 0.90 20.64 6.14
CA SER A 145 1.33 21.07 7.47
C SER A 145 2.30 20.07 8.13
N ALA A 146 3.00 20.50 9.15
CA ALA A 146 3.90 19.62 9.90
C ALA A 146 3.15 18.41 10.53
N GLU A 147 1.93 18.63 10.98
CA GLU A 147 1.07 17.60 11.60
C GLU A 147 0.60 16.58 10.58
N GLU A 148 0.20 17.02 9.39
CA GLU A 148 -0.21 16.13 8.29
C GLU A 148 0.97 15.28 7.82
N LYS A 149 2.15 15.87 7.65
CA LYS A 149 3.38 15.15 7.29
C LYS A 149 3.74 14.06 8.31
N GLU A 150 3.60 14.36 9.58
CA GLU A 150 3.88 13.40 10.65
C GLU A 150 2.84 12.28 10.66
N SER A 151 1.56 12.61 10.53
CA SER A 151 0.47 11.64 10.47
C SER A 151 0.59 10.72 9.26
N GLU A 152 0.90 11.27 8.08
CA GLU A 152 1.17 10.48 6.87
C GLU A 152 2.38 9.56 7.06
N PHE A 153 3.48 10.07 7.61
CA PHE A 153 4.66 9.26 7.86
C PHE A 153 4.34 8.06 8.74
N ILE A 154 3.57 8.26 9.81
CA ILE A 154 3.14 7.19 10.71
C ILE A 154 2.28 6.18 9.96
N MET A 155 1.23 6.64 9.27
CA MET A 155 0.30 5.79 8.53
C MET A 155 1.03 4.95 7.47
N LEU A 156 1.91 5.56 6.69
CA LEU A 156 2.64 4.89 5.61
C LEU A 156 3.66 3.89 6.14
N ASN A 157 4.39 4.23 7.20
CA ASN A 157 5.40 3.31 7.77
C ASN A 157 4.77 2.12 8.51
N PHE A 158 3.57 2.24 9.06
CA PHE A 158 2.84 1.08 9.60
C PHE A 158 2.40 0.07 8.53
N ARG A 159 2.47 0.43 7.24
CA ARG A 159 2.28 -0.55 6.15
C ARG A 159 3.51 -1.44 5.95
N LEU A 160 4.69 -0.99 6.36
CA LEU A 160 5.94 -1.74 6.26
C LEU A 160 6.05 -2.78 7.38
N THR A 161 6.53 -3.97 7.08
CA THR A 161 6.77 -5.00 8.10
C THR A 161 7.84 -4.60 9.13
N LYS A 162 8.76 -3.70 8.74
CA LYS A 162 9.73 -3.13 9.67
C LYS A 162 9.17 -2.03 10.59
N GLY A 163 7.97 -1.50 10.27
CA GLY A 163 7.33 -0.43 11.03
C GLY A 163 8.10 0.89 11.03
N ILE A 164 7.88 1.69 12.05
CA ILE A 164 8.47 3.03 12.24
C ILE A 164 9.84 2.91 12.89
N ASP A 165 10.88 3.38 12.21
CA ASP A 165 12.21 3.53 12.78
C ASP A 165 12.27 4.79 13.67
N PHE A 166 12.62 4.62 14.96
CA PHE A 166 12.61 5.70 15.95
C PHE A 166 13.69 6.77 15.69
N ALA A 167 14.84 6.37 15.16
CA ALA A 167 15.90 7.32 14.83
C ALA A 167 15.51 8.15 13.60
N GLN A 168 14.91 7.52 12.59
CA GLN A 168 14.39 8.22 11.42
C GLN A 168 13.28 9.20 11.82
N PHE A 169 12.34 8.78 12.67
CA PHE A 169 11.27 9.64 13.16
C PHE A 169 11.84 10.85 13.91
N THR A 170 12.75 10.62 14.85
CA THR A 170 13.39 11.70 15.63
C THR A 170 14.13 12.68 14.73
N LYS A 171 14.88 12.16 13.74
CA LYS A 171 15.59 13.00 12.76
C LYS A 171 14.64 13.88 11.94
N LYS A 172 13.47 13.33 11.56
CA LYS A 172 12.51 14.02 10.67
C LYS A 172 11.64 15.02 11.42
N PHE A 173 11.21 14.70 12.64
CA PHE A 173 10.20 15.48 13.38
C PHE A 173 10.72 16.09 14.70
N GLY A 174 11.98 15.86 15.05
CA GLY A 174 12.60 16.48 16.22
C GLY A 174 12.08 16.00 17.59
N SER A 175 11.26 14.93 17.63
CA SER A 175 10.63 14.42 18.83
C SER A 175 10.83 12.92 18.99
N ASN A 176 10.79 12.42 20.23
CA ASN A 176 10.85 11.00 20.50
C ASN A 176 9.48 10.36 20.31
N PHE A 177 9.39 9.39 19.39
CA PHE A 177 8.13 8.69 19.03
C PHE A 177 7.45 8.04 20.23
N LEU A 178 8.19 7.26 21.02
CA LEU A 178 7.64 6.52 22.18
C LEU A 178 7.09 7.45 23.25
N ILE A 179 7.72 8.62 23.45
CA ILE A 179 7.24 9.61 24.42
C ILE A 179 5.98 10.30 23.88
N LYS A 180 6.04 10.79 22.64
CA LYS A 180 4.94 11.55 22.02
C LYS A 180 3.67 10.72 21.89
N TYR A 181 3.78 9.47 21.48
CA TYR A 181 2.65 8.57 21.24
C TYR A 181 2.39 7.53 22.34
N LYS A 182 2.97 7.74 23.54
CA LYS A 182 2.86 6.78 24.66
C LYS A 182 1.42 6.32 24.91
N SER A 183 0.47 7.24 24.99
CA SER A 183 -0.94 6.90 25.26
C SER A 183 -1.57 6.03 24.16
N ALA A 184 -1.28 6.32 22.88
CA ALA A 184 -1.76 5.52 21.77
C ALA A 184 -1.11 4.12 21.75
N ILE A 185 0.18 4.05 22.03
CA ILE A 185 0.93 2.80 22.13
C ILE A 185 0.36 1.93 23.27
N ASP A 186 0.18 2.50 24.45
CA ASP A 186 -0.34 1.77 25.61
C ASP A 186 -1.76 1.20 25.35
N LYS A 187 -2.60 1.92 24.61
CA LYS A 187 -3.94 1.45 24.21
C LYS A 187 -3.90 0.30 23.20
N ASN A 188 -2.90 0.28 22.33
CA ASN A 188 -2.80 -0.67 21.23
C ASN A 188 -1.70 -1.72 21.41
N LYS A 189 -1.13 -1.84 22.61
CA LYS A 189 0.04 -2.70 22.90
C LYS A 189 -0.12 -4.17 22.49
N ASN A 190 -1.35 -4.67 22.44
CA ASN A 190 -1.63 -6.07 22.06
C ASN A 190 -1.49 -6.28 20.53
N TYR A 191 -1.46 -5.21 19.74
CA TYR A 191 -1.35 -5.24 18.28
C TYR A 191 0.00 -4.73 17.78
N LEU A 192 0.86 -4.28 18.71
CA LEU A 192 2.14 -3.64 18.37
C LEU A 192 3.31 -4.49 18.85
N GLN A 193 4.29 -4.63 17.98
CA GLN A 193 5.57 -5.25 18.28
C GLN A 193 6.63 -4.16 18.42
N ILE A 194 7.13 -3.96 19.64
CA ILE A 194 8.10 -2.89 19.94
C ILE A 194 9.48 -3.51 20.17
N THR A 195 10.45 -3.01 19.41
CA THR A 195 11.87 -3.38 19.57
C THR A 195 12.67 -2.19 20.13
N SER A 196 13.98 -2.33 20.26
CA SER A 196 14.85 -1.21 20.63
C SER A 196 14.99 -0.14 19.50
N LYS A 197 14.57 -0.45 18.27
CA LYS A 197 14.77 0.43 17.11
C LYS A 197 13.48 0.85 16.42
N ASN A 198 12.43 0.07 16.49
CA ASN A 198 11.20 0.28 15.74
C ASN A 198 9.95 -0.27 16.45
N ILE A 199 8.77 0.11 15.93
CA ILE A 199 7.44 -0.35 16.34
C ILE A 199 6.65 -0.72 15.09
#